data_ff5d52fbeb172f542196b48c86db9b8b
#
_entry.id   ff5d52fbeb172f542196b48c86db9b8b
#
_cell.length_a   1.000
_cell.length_b   1.000
_cell.length_c   1.000
_cell.angle_alpha   90.00
_cell.angle_beta   90.00
_cell.angle_gamma   90.00
#
_symmetry.space_group_name_H-M   'P 1'
#
loop_
_entity.id
_entity.type
_entity.pdbx_description
1 polymer ?
#
loop_
_entity_poly.entity_id
_entity_poly.type
_entity_poly.pdbx_seq_one_letter_code
_entity_poly.pdbx_strand_id
1 'polypeptide(L)'
;MKKLLLAGLMAALSATAVADTIEMKVYGLVCGFCAQGIEKTLRKNPATEDVVVSLEHQLVAIATRPGQDIPDAELTQSLTDAGYDVKSISRTQRSITDIRATLRKDAK
;
A
#
# COMPACT_ATOMS: atom_id res chain seq x y z
N MET A 1 -48.62 20.16 13.16
CA MET A 1 -48.22 20.00 12.91
C MET A 1 -47.28 19.32 12.88
N LYS A 2 -46.97 19.02 12.82
CA LYS A 2 -46.28 18.53 12.80
C LYS A 2 -45.40 18.03 12.28
N LYS A 3 -44.83 17.97 12.01
CA LYS A 3 -44.14 17.65 11.50
C LYS A 3 -43.14 17.28 11.49
N LEU A 4 -42.64 17.05 11.41
CA LEU A 4 -41.77 16.81 11.31
C LEU A 4 -40.88 16.39 11.45
N LEU A 5 -40.39 16.28 11.41
CA LEU A 5 -39.60 15.99 11.67
C LEU A 5 -38.77 15.15 11.48
N LEU A 6 -38.54 14.70 11.03
CA LEU A 6 -37.83 13.90 10.68
C LEU A 6 -36.75 13.95 10.45
N ALA A 7 -36.40 14.10 10.62
CA ALA A 7 -35.52 14.28 10.53
C ALA A 7 -34.55 13.64 10.36
N GLY A 8 -34.19 13.50 9.88
CA GLY A 8 -33.17 13.25 9.37
C GLY A 8 -32.19 12.55 9.96
N LEU A 9 -32.22 11.61 10.09
CA LEU A 9 -31.33 10.99 10.55
C LEU A 9 -30.50 10.57 9.59
N MET A 10 -29.79 11.25 9.01
CA MET A 10 -28.92 10.91 8.14
C MET A 10 -27.90 10.31 8.75
N ALA A 11 -27.90 9.26 8.97
CA ALA A 11 -26.87 8.55 9.42
C ALA A 11 -25.77 8.69 8.56
N ALA A 12 -24.99 9.46 8.86
CA ALA A 12 -23.89 9.60 8.09
C ALA A 12 -23.09 8.43 8.14
N LEU A 13 -23.11 7.69 7.18
CA LEU A 13 -22.24 6.72 7.08
C LEU A 13 -20.97 7.20 6.89
N SER A 14 -20.23 7.51 7.78
CA SER A 14 -18.89 7.85 7.56
C SER A 14 -18.18 6.67 7.14
N ALA A 15 -18.08 6.53 5.97
CA ALA A 15 -17.25 5.54 5.45
C ALA A 15 -15.89 5.98 5.82
N THR A 16 -15.34 5.43 6.77
CA THR A 16 -13.99 5.69 7.07
C THR A 16 -13.23 5.15 5.89
N ALA A 17 -12.70 5.98 5.15
CA ALA A 17 -11.86 5.58 4.06
C ALA A 17 -10.63 5.00 4.71
N VAL A 18 -10.59 3.72 4.83
CA VAL A 18 -9.44 3.05 5.37
C VAL A 18 -8.41 3.03 4.27
N ALA A 19 -7.25 3.55 4.55
CA ALA A 19 -6.16 3.50 3.58
C ALA A 19 -5.75 2.05 3.47
N ASP A 20 -5.88 1.49 2.31
CA ASP A 20 -5.46 0.12 2.08
C ASP A 20 -3.95 0.07 1.91
N THR A 21 -3.37 -1.05 2.26
CA THR A 21 -1.96 -1.29 2.04
C THR A 21 -1.84 -2.32 0.93
N ILE A 22 -0.97 -2.05 -0.03
CA ILE A 22 -0.74 -2.95 -1.14
C ILE A 22 0.52 -3.75 -0.83
N GLU A 23 0.41 -5.06 -0.86
CA GLU A 23 1.56 -5.93 -0.64
C GLU A 23 1.91 -6.62 -1.93
N MET A 24 3.19 -6.59 -2.30
CA MET A 24 3.64 -7.23 -3.51
C MET A 24 4.80 -8.13 -3.22
N LYS A 25 4.77 -9.31 -3.83
CA LYS A 25 5.92 -10.20 -3.81
C LYS A 25 6.72 -9.87 -5.04
N VAL A 26 7.96 -9.46 -4.85
CA VAL A 26 8.79 -8.99 -5.95
C VAL A 26 10.11 -9.75 -5.91
N TYR A 27 10.41 -10.46 -6.98
CA TYR A 27 11.65 -11.22 -7.06
C TYR A 27 12.71 -10.37 -7.72
N GLY A 28 13.94 -10.63 -7.34
CA GLY A 28 15.06 -9.85 -7.85
C GLY A 28 15.57 -8.81 -6.87
N LEU A 29 14.95 -8.71 -5.70
CA LEU A 29 15.37 -7.75 -4.69
C LEU A 29 16.52 -8.35 -3.93
N VAL A 30 17.73 -8.07 -4.37
CA VAL A 30 18.91 -8.67 -3.76
C VAL A 30 19.91 -7.68 -3.21
N CYS A 31 19.67 -6.40 -3.29
CA CYS A 31 20.63 -5.43 -2.77
C CYS A 31 19.93 -4.21 -2.17
N GLY A 32 20.55 -3.64 -1.16
CA GLY A 32 19.97 -2.48 -0.50
C GLY A 32 19.80 -1.27 -1.40
N PHE A 33 20.70 -1.11 -2.34
CA PHE A 33 20.63 -0.02 -3.27
C PHE A 33 19.39 -0.18 -4.14
N CYS A 34 19.09 -1.42 -4.53
CA CYS A 34 17.92 -1.71 -5.35
C CYS A 34 16.65 -1.38 -4.60
N ALA A 35 16.62 -1.70 -3.31
CA ALA A 35 15.46 -1.40 -2.48
C ALA A 35 15.22 0.10 -2.41
N GLN A 36 16.30 0.88 -2.31
CA GLN A 36 16.15 2.33 -2.27
C GLN A 36 15.60 2.86 -3.57
N GLY A 37 16.02 2.28 -4.68
CA GLY A 37 15.53 2.70 -5.99
C GLY A 37 14.04 2.43 -6.15
N ILE A 38 13.60 1.28 -5.69
CA ILE A 38 12.18 0.94 -5.74
C ILE A 38 11.40 1.89 -4.87
N GLU A 39 11.88 2.12 -3.66
CA GLU A 39 11.19 3.00 -2.74
C GLU A 39 11.05 4.39 -3.34
N LYS A 40 12.13 4.89 -3.92
CA LYS A 40 12.11 6.21 -4.52
C LYS A 40 11.12 6.30 -5.67
N THR A 41 11.13 5.27 -6.52
CA THR A 41 10.23 5.25 -7.67
C THR A 41 8.78 5.23 -7.23
N LEU A 42 8.46 4.41 -6.25
CA LEU A 42 7.07 4.29 -5.80
C LEU A 42 6.62 5.53 -5.05
N ARG A 43 7.52 6.20 -4.35
CA ARG A 43 7.14 7.42 -3.63
C ARG A 43 6.84 8.58 -4.57
N LYS A 44 7.21 8.46 -5.84
CA LYS A 44 6.87 9.50 -6.79
C LYS A 44 5.40 9.47 -7.17
N ASN A 45 4.72 8.36 -6.91
CA ASN A 45 3.32 8.26 -7.24
C ASN A 45 2.51 9.07 -6.22
N PRO A 46 1.68 10.00 -6.66
CA PRO A 46 0.93 10.85 -5.71
C PRO A 46 -0.01 10.08 -4.79
N ALA A 47 -0.37 8.87 -5.16
CA ALA A 47 -1.25 8.07 -4.30
C ALA A 47 -0.48 7.35 -3.20
N THR A 48 0.84 7.39 -3.23
CA THR A 48 1.66 6.69 -2.24
C THR A 48 1.85 7.54 -1.00
N GLU A 49 1.52 6.97 0.16
CA GLU A 49 1.77 7.66 1.40
C GLU A 49 3.05 7.16 2.05
N ASP A 50 3.31 5.88 1.96
CA ASP A 50 4.51 5.30 2.56
C ASP A 50 4.86 4.00 1.85
N VAL A 51 6.12 3.60 1.94
CA VAL A 51 6.60 2.40 1.28
C VAL A 51 7.55 1.66 2.21
N VAL A 52 7.45 0.34 2.22
CA VAL A 52 8.37 -0.51 2.96
C VAL A 52 8.87 -1.57 2.00
N VAL A 53 10.18 -1.78 1.95
CA VAL A 53 10.78 -2.81 1.11
C VAL A 53 11.56 -3.76 2.01
N SER A 54 11.29 -5.04 1.89
CA SER A 54 11.99 -6.05 2.66
C SER A 54 12.74 -6.96 1.71
N LEU A 55 14.06 -6.95 1.79
CA LEU A 55 14.88 -7.81 0.96
C LEU A 55 14.76 -9.26 1.41
N GLU A 56 14.68 -9.46 2.70
CA GLU A 56 14.61 -10.83 3.21
C GLU A 56 13.35 -11.55 2.80
N HIS A 57 12.24 -10.85 2.73
CA HIS A 57 10.98 -11.47 2.37
C HIS A 57 10.60 -11.20 0.93
N GLN A 58 11.42 -10.46 0.21
CA GLN A 58 11.16 -10.03 -1.17
C GLN A 58 9.77 -9.42 -1.25
N LEU A 59 9.48 -8.54 -0.32
CA LEU A 59 8.17 -7.95 -0.18
C LEU A 59 8.25 -6.43 -0.32
N VAL A 60 7.33 -5.87 -1.06
CA VAL A 60 7.19 -4.42 -1.14
C VAL A 60 5.78 -4.09 -0.67
N ALA A 61 5.66 -3.22 0.30
CA ALA A 61 4.36 -2.81 0.81
C ALA A 61 4.21 -1.31 0.61
N ILE A 62 3.06 -0.90 0.12
CA ILE A 62 2.78 0.50 -0.15
C ILE A 62 1.51 0.89 0.58
N ALA A 63 1.60 1.94 1.39
CA ALA A 63 0.40 2.49 2.01
C ALA A 63 -0.08 3.59 1.08
N THR A 64 -1.32 3.51 0.64
CA THR A 64 -1.89 4.53 -0.23
C THR A 64 -2.61 5.57 0.61
N ARG A 65 -2.76 6.75 0.05
CA ARG A 65 -3.50 7.79 0.74
C ARG A 65 -4.97 7.43 0.79
N PRO A 66 -5.71 7.87 1.81
CA PRO A 66 -7.11 7.50 1.95
C PRO A 66 -7.89 7.78 0.66
N GLY A 67 -8.66 6.80 0.25
CA GLY A 67 -9.48 6.94 -0.94
C GLY A 67 -8.74 6.83 -2.26
N GLN A 68 -7.44 6.52 -2.22
CA GLN A 68 -6.66 6.42 -3.44
C GLN A 68 -6.09 5.03 -3.57
N ASP A 69 -5.77 4.66 -4.78
CA ASP A 69 -5.23 3.34 -5.07
C ASP A 69 -4.30 3.45 -6.27
N ILE A 70 -3.44 2.47 -6.43
CA ILE A 70 -2.55 2.40 -7.58
C ILE A 70 -2.92 1.13 -8.31
N PRO A 71 -3.28 1.21 -9.59
CA PRO A 71 -3.66 0.02 -10.34
C PRO A 71 -2.54 -1.00 -10.41
N ASP A 72 -2.90 -2.26 -10.38
CA ASP A 72 -1.92 -3.35 -10.45
C ASP A 72 -1.04 -3.22 -11.69
N ALA A 73 -1.65 -2.84 -12.81
CA ALA A 73 -0.89 -2.73 -14.05
C ALA A 73 0.21 -1.67 -13.94
N GLU A 74 -0.08 -0.58 -13.26
CA GLU A 74 0.89 0.48 -13.10
C GLU A 74 2.02 0.03 -12.18
N LEU A 75 1.70 -0.68 -11.12
CA LEU A 75 2.71 -1.19 -10.21
C LEU A 75 3.60 -2.21 -10.90
N THR A 76 2.99 -3.12 -11.64
CA THR A 76 3.72 -4.14 -12.36
C THR A 76 4.64 -3.50 -13.39
N GLN A 77 4.14 -2.52 -14.11
CA GLN A 77 4.92 -1.85 -15.12
C GLN A 77 6.13 -1.15 -14.52
N SER A 78 5.93 -0.43 -13.41
CA SER A 78 7.01 0.29 -12.77
C SER A 78 8.12 -0.63 -12.31
N LEU A 79 7.76 -1.76 -11.73
CA LEU A 79 8.77 -2.67 -11.22
C LEU A 79 9.41 -3.49 -12.33
N THR A 80 8.63 -3.87 -13.33
CA THR A 80 9.17 -4.60 -14.47
C THR A 80 10.17 -3.71 -15.24
N ASP A 81 9.84 -2.44 -15.39
CA ASP A 81 10.73 -1.51 -16.06
C ASP A 81 12.04 -1.34 -15.30
N ALA A 82 12.00 -1.51 -14.00
CA ALA A 82 13.20 -1.42 -13.18
C ALA A 82 13.98 -2.73 -13.12
N GLY A 83 13.48 -3.76 -13.77
CA GLY A 83 14.20 -5.03 -13.83
C GLY A 83 13.76 -6.07 -12.82
N TYR A 84 12.60 -5.89 -12.19
CA TYR A 84 12.14 -6.83 -11.18
C TYR A 84 10.92 -7.62 -11.67
N ASP A 85 10.66 -8.72 -11.00
CA ASP A 85 9.58 -9.60 -11.39
C ASP A 85 8.52 -9.58 -10.31
N VAL A 86 7.35 -9.08 -10.60
CA VAL A 86 6.26 -9.00 -9.64
C VAL A 86 5.49 -10.31 -9.69
N LYS A 87 5.49 -11.03 -8.60
CA LYS A 87 4.85 -12.34 -8.56
C LYS A 87 3.41 -12.29 -8.07
N SER A 88 3.11 -11.37 -7.19
CA SER A 88 1.74 -11.25 -6.73
C SER A 88 1.50 -9.86 -6.17
N ILE A 89 0.29 -9.41 -6.25
CA ILE A 89 -0.13 -8.12 -5.71
C ILE A 89 -1.43 -8.39 -4.96
N SER A 90 -1.49 -7.97 -3.72
CA SER A 90 -2.71 -8.10 -2.95
C SER A 90 -2.90 -6.86 -2.11
N ARG A 91 -4.11 -6.65 -1.65
CA ARG A 91 -4.41 -5.51 -0.81
C ARG A 91 -4.87 -5.99 0.54
N THR A 92 -4.45 -5.31 1.58
CA THR A 92 -4.77 -5.71 2.94
C THR A 92 -5.16 -4.49 3.73
N GLN A 93 -5.92 -4.69 4.78
CA GLN A 93 -6.28 -3.59 5.66
C GLN A 93 -5.28 -3.42 6.78
N ARG A 94 -4.26 -4.25 6.83
CA ARG A 94 -3.21 -4.07 7.82
C ARG A 94 -2.48 -2.78 7.53
N SER A 95 -2.13 -2.06 8.57
CA SER A 95 -1.42 -0.81 8.37
C SER A 95 0.02 -1.11 7.97
N ILE A 96 0.63 -0.18 7.28
CA ILE A 96 2.02 -0.38 6.89
C ILE A 96 2.92 -0.39 8.12
N THR A 97 2.49 0.27 9.19
CA THR A 97 3.23 0.23 10.45
C THR A 97 3.25 -1.17 11.02
N ASP A 98 2.11 -1.88 10.94
CA ASP A 98 2.03 -3.25 11.40
C ASP A 98 2.92 -4.16 10.56
N ILE A 99 2.91 -3.97 9.25
CA ILE A 99 3.73 -4.76 8.36
C ILE A 99 5.21 -4.53 8.66
N ARG A 100 5.57 -3.27 8.85
CA ARG A 100 6.95 -2.93 9.16
C ARG A 100 7.40 -3.59 10.47
N ALA A 101 6.52 -3.59 11.46
CA ALA A 101 6.83 -4.20 12.73
C ALA A 101 7.01 -5.71 12.60
N THR A 102 6.16 -6.35 11.79
CA THR A 102 6.24 -7.78 11.57
C THR A 102 7.55 -8.14 10.86
N LEU A 103 7.92 -7.37 9.85
CA LEU A 103 9.14 -7.63 9.12
C LEU A 103 10.37 -7.44 10.02
N ARG A 104 10.31 -6.47 10.89
CA ARG A 104 11.42 -6.22 11.77
C ARG A 104 11.59 -7.36 12.78
N LYS A 105 10.49 -7.92 13.24
CA LYS A 105 10.56 -9.04 14.13
C LYS A 105 11.15 -10.24 13.46
N ASP A 106 10.79 -10.49 12.22
CA ASP A 106 11.29 -11.64 11.50
C ASP A 106 12.72 -11.47 11.06
N ALA A 107 13.22 -10.26 11.06
CA ALA A 107 14.56 -9.99 10.60
C ALA A 107 15.62 -10.35 11.62
N LYS A 108 15.26 -10.95 12.73
CA LYS A 108 16.26 -11.29 13.70
C LYS A 108 17.04 -12.42 13.33
#